data_894de77a2f770fd8bda9886153986b61
#
_entry.id   894de77a2f770fd8bda9886153986b61
#
_cell.length_a   1.000
_cell.length_b   1.000
_cell.length_c   1.000
_cell.angle_alpha   90.00
_cell.angle_beta   90.00
_cell.angle_gamma   90.00
#
_symmetry.space_group_name_H-M   'P 1'
#
loop_
_entity.id
_entity.type
_entity.pdbx_description
1 polymer ?
#
loop_
_entity_poly.entity_id
_entity_poly.type
_entity_poly.pdbx_seq_one_letter_code
_entity_poly.pdbx_strand_id
1 'polypeptide(L)'
;MQALLEGMHHHKFTFENEANWKYIGLFERRSASLSMHEPYPIEYLEPLKSLWKDKGIQATFEKSNTFAFNEDVYYFFDQLDRMFRPDFIPTDADIIHCRIKTTGIVETKFRNGTVTYRMLDVGGQRSERKKWIHCFDNVAAILFVVALSGYDCCLVEDKYSNQVRLINYLYELKTLTVYILDV
;
A
#
# COMPACT_ATOMS: atom_id res chain seq x y z
N MET A 1 -2.22 7.99 8.76
CA MET A 1 -3.04 8.53 9.88
C MET A 1 -4.41 9.01 9.39
N GLN A 2 -4.51 9.81 8.36
CA GLN A 2 -5.82 10.32 7.89
C GLN A 2 -6.84 9.18 7.64
N ALA A 3 -6.47 8.13 6.90
CA ALA A 3 -7.37 7.00 6.65
C ALA A 3 -7.82 6.28 7.94
N LEU A 4 -6.98 6.23 8.98
CA LEU A 4 -7.35 5.67 10.28
C LEU A 4 -8.35 6.58 11.01
N LEU A 5 -8.18 7.90 10.94
CA LEU A 5 -9.15 8.85 11.53
C LEU A 5 -10.52 8.76 10.82
N GLU A 6 -10.53 8.65 9.50
CA GLU A 6 -11.75 8.44 8.72
C GLU A 6 -12.41 7.09 9.06
N GLY A 7 -11.61 6.02 9.17
CA GLY A 7 -12.07 4.69 9.59
C GLY A 7 -12.63 4.70 11.02
N MET A 8 -11.97 5.38 11.94
CA MET A 8 -12.43 5.55 13.32
C MET A 8 -13.82 6.22 13.37
N HIS A 9 -14.02 7.28 12.59
CA HIS A 9 -15.32 7.94 12.48
C HIS A 9 -16.38 7.01 11.88
N HIS A 10 -16.04 6.27 10.82
CA HIS A 10 -16.94 5.31 10.15
C HIS A 10 -17.41 4.19 11.11
N HIS A 11 -16.50 3.65 11.91
CA HIS A 11 -16.78 2.59 12.89
C HIS A 11 -17.31 3.11 14.23
N LYS A 12 -17.46 4.43 14.38
CA LYS A 12 -17.92 5.10 15.62
C LYS A 12 -17.02 4.79 16.83
N PHE A 13 -15.74 4.59 16.60
CA PHE A 13 -14.75 4.51 17.67
C PHE A 13 -14.38 5.92 18.15
N THR A 14 -13.91 6.02 19.38
CA THR A 14 -13.47 7.26 20.01
C THR A 14 -12.05 7.06 20.55
N PHE A 15 -11.33 8.15 20.74
CA PHE A 15 -10.05 8.11 21.42
C PHE A 15 -10.22 7.67 22.88
N GLU A 16 -9.31 6.81 23.35
CA GLU A 16 -9.16 6.53 24.77
C GLU A 16 -8.58 7.77 25.49
N ASN A 17 -7.60 8.43 24.85
CA ASN A 17 -7.02 9.65 25.37
C ASN A 17 -7.67 10.86 24.69
N GLU A 18 -8.55 11.56 25.41
CA GLU A 18 -9.24 12.75 24.91
C GLU A 18 -8.29 13.87 24.45
N ALA A 19 -7.07 13.94 24.98
CA ALA A 19 -6.07 14.91 24.53
C ALA A 19 -5.67 14.74 23.06
N ASN A 20 -5.94 13.60 22.45
CA ASN A 20 -5.66 13.33 21.03
C ASN A 20 -6.57 14.10 20.06
N TRP A 21 -7.72 14.58 20.53
CA TRP A 21 -8.62 15.41 19.71
C TRP A 21 -7.94 16.65 19.14
N LYS A 22 -6.99 17.24 19.87
CA LYS A 22 -6.23 18.41 19.40
C LYS A 22 -5.43 18.18 18.13
N TYR A 23 -5.10 16.91 17.83
CA TYR A 23 -4.26 16.56 16.68
C TYR A 23 -5.03 16.37 15.38
N ILE A 24 -6.35 16.20 15.42
CA ILE A 24 -7.17 15.92 14.22
C ILE A 24 -6.98 17.00 13.18
N GLY A 25 -7.08 18.29 13.56
CA GLY A 25 -6.96 19.40 12.64
C GLY A 25 -5.61 19.47 11.90
N LEU A 26 -4.56 18.82 12.41
CA LEU A 26 -3.27 18.71 11.72
C LEU A 26 -3.35 17.80 10.50
N PHE A 27 -4.14 16.73 10.57
CA PHE A 27 -4.28 15.74 9.51
C PHE A 27 -5.41 16.09 8.53
N GLU A 28 -6.44 16.81 8.95
CA GLU A 28 -7.54 17.26 8.08
C GLU A 28 -7.11 18.33 7.08
N ARG A 29 -6.26 19.27 7.51
CA ARG A 29 -5.78 20.39 6.66
C ARG A 29 -4.88 19.94 5.52
N ARG A 30 -4.63 18.65 5.40
CA ARG A 30 -3.47 18.25 4.72
C ARG A 30 -3.65 17.45 3.47
N SER A 31 -3.62 18.10 2.39
CA SER A 31 -3.30 17.53 1.09
C SER A 31 -2.07 18.19 0.41
N ALA A 32 -1.21 18.91 1.13
CA ALA A 32 0.01 19.37 0.49
C ALA A 32 0.90 18.16 0.23
N SER A 33 1.12 17.80 -1.01
CA SER A 33 2.20 16.90 -1.37
C SER A 33 3.50 17.52 -0.84
N LEU A 34 4.14 16.84 0.11
CA LEU A 34 5.52 17.18 0.44
C LEU A 34 6.32 17.03 -0.83
N SER A 35 7.22 17.95 -1.12
CA SER A 35 8.12 17.79 -2.25
C SER A 35 9.02 16.59 -1.98
N MET A 36 9.42 15.87 -3.02
CA MET A 36 10.24 14.64 -2.90
C MET A 36 11.58 14.86 -2.15
N HIS A 37 11.96 16.11 -1.88
CA HIS A 37 13.25 16.46 -1.27
C HIS A 37 13.10 17.17 0.07
N GLU A 38 11.86 17.35 0.57
CA GLU A 38 11.62 17.99 1.86
C GLU A 38 11.51 16.92 2.96
N PRO A 39 12.26 17.08 4.07
CA PRO A 39 12.07 16.19 5.22
C PRO A 39 10.65 16.33 5.77
N TYR A 40 10.12 15.25 6.31
CA TYR A 40 8.81 15.28 6.93
C TYR A 40 8.81 16.26 8.12
N PRO A 41 7.84 17.18 8.23
CA PRO A 41 7.85 18.19 9.29
C PRO A 41 7.83 17.55 10.68
N ILE A 42 8.77 17.92 11.52
CA ILE A 42 8.96 17.33 12.88
C ILE A 42 7.71 17.48 13.77
N GLU A 43 6.87 18.47 13.48
CA GLU A 43 5.62 18.72 14.21
C GLU A 43 4.63 17.54 14.15
N TYR A 44 4.79 16.63 13.18
CA TYR A 44 3.95 15.43 13.06
C TYR A 44 4.42 14.27 13.94
N LEU A 45 5.64 14.27 14.45
CA LEU A 45 6.21 13.13 15.17
C LEU A 45 5.41 12.77 16.43
N GLU A 46 5.24 13.71 17.35
CA GLU A 46 4.52 13.46 18.60
C GLU A 46 3.01 13.17 18.36
N PRO A 47 2.30 13.91 17.48
CA PRO A 47 0.95 13.53 17.09
C PRO A 47 0.83 12.11 16.54
N LEU A 48 1.70 11.69 15.63
CA LEU A 48 1.67 10.34 15.06
C LEU A 48 1.91 9.27 16.13
N LYS A 49 2.89 9.47 17.01
CA LYS A 49 3.19 8.54 18.12
C LYS A 49 2.04 8.45 19.12
N SER A 50 1.44 9.57 19.48
CA SER A 50 0.35 9.61 20.45
C SER A 50 -0.91 8.94 19.89
N LEU A 51 -1.26 9.25 18.65
CA LEU A 51 -2.41 8.65 17.97
C LEU A 51 -2.21 7.16 17.73
N TRP A 52 -1.03 6.73 17.29
CA TRP A 52 -0.76 5.31 17.03
C TRP A 52 -0.92 4.43 18.27
N LYS A 53 -0.58 4.95 19.45
CA LYS A 53 -0.72 4.24 20.74
C LYS A 53 -2.14 4.26 21.29
N ASP A 54 -3.02 5.07 20.74
CA ASP A 54 -4.41 5.19 21.22
C ASP A 54 -5.23 3.96 20.88
N LYS A 55 -5.96 3.41 21.87
CA LYS A 55 -6.76 2.20 21.66
C LYS A 55 -7.88 2.37 20.64
N GLY A 56 -8.44 3.58 20.49
CA GLY A 56 -9.42 3.86 19.44
C GLY A 56 -8.82 3.73 18.04
N ILE A 57 -7.58 4.20 17.85
CA ILE A 57 -6.83 4.03 16.59
C ILE A 57 -6.44 2.57 16.38
N GLN A 58 -5.98 1.86 17.41
CA GLN A 58 -5.63 0.43 17.30
C GLN A 58 -6.86 -0.42 16.94
N ALA A 59 -7.99 -0.18 17.59
CA ALA A 59 -9.26 -0.85 17.25
C ALA A 59 -9.71 -0.55 15.80
N THR A 60 -9.43 0.67 15.30
CA THR A 60 -9.68 1.02 13.90
C THR A 60 -8.74 0.28 12.97
N PHE A 61 -7.46 0.16 13.33
CA PHE A 61 -6.47 -0.58 12.56
C PHE A 61 -6.83 -2.06 12.43
N GLU A 62 -7.36 -2.70 13.48
CA GLU A 62 -7.87 -4.07 13.43
C GLU A 62 -9.04 -4.26 12.43
N LYS A 63 -9.71 -3.17 12.03
CA LYS A 63 -10.76 -3.14 11.01
C LYS A 63 -10.29 -2.58 9.67
N SER A 64 -8.99 -2.50 9.44
CA SER A 64 -8.40 -1.92 8.23
C SER A 64 -8.79 -2.65 6.93
N ASN A 65 -9.19 -3.91 7.01
CA ASN A 65 -9.74 -4.67 5.88
C ASN A 65 -11.07 -4.11 5.34
N THR A 66 -11.80 -3.30 6.12
CA THR A 66 -13.11 -2.73 5.75
C THR A 66 -13.01 -1.39 5.02
N PHE A 67 -11.83 -0.81 4.92
CA PHE A 67 -11.57 0.43 4.20
C PHE A 67 -10.22 0.38 3.47
N ALA A 68 -10.01 1.30 2.53
CA ALA A 68 -8.78 1.36 1.76
C ALA A 68 -7.58 1.73 2.65
N PHE A 69 -6.82 0.75 3.06
CA PHE A 69 -5.67 0.90 3.94
C PHE A 69 -4.50 0.03 3.47
N ASN A 70 -3.26 0.50 3.69
CA ASN A 70 -2.06 -0.29 3.45
C ASN A 70 -1.57 -0.87 4.78
N GLU A 71 -1.54 -2.18 4.90
CA GLU A 71 -1.14 -2.87 6.12
C GLU A 71 0.32 -2.59 6.52
N ASP A 72 1.23 -2.38 5.55
CA ASP A 72 2.64 -2.05 5.82
C ASP A 72 2.83 -0.76 6.62
N VAL A 73 1.80 0.05 6.76
CA VAL A 73 1.85 1.31 7.52
C VAL A 73 2.22 1.08 8.99
N TYR A 74 1.86 -0.09 9.59
CA TYR A 74 2.24 -0.42 10.97
C TYR A 74 3.77 -0.39 11.14
N TYR A 75 4.52 -0.94 10.18
CA TYR A 75 5.98 -0.91 10.20
C TYR A 75 6.52 0.51 10.33
N PHE A 76 5.98 1.45 9.56
CA PHE A 76 6.42 2.84 9.59
C PHE A 76 6.03 3.55 10.88
N PHE A 77 4.87 3.25 11.46
CA PHE A 77 4.49 3.82 12.74
C PHE A 77 5.41 3.36 13.88
N ASP A 78 5.91 2.15 13.84
CA ASP A 78 6.88 1.63 14.83
C ASP A 78 8.29 2.22 14.65
N GLN A 79 8.59 2.79 13.48
CA GLN A 79 9.89 3.37 13.14
C GLN A 79 9.91 4.91 13.15
N LEU A 80 8.87 5.57 13.65
CA LEU A 80 8.75 7.03 13.57
C LEU A 80 9.96 7.77 14.13
N ASP A 81 10.49 7.38 15.29
CA ASP A 81 11.65 8.04 15.91
C ASP A 81 12.89 7.99 15.02
N ARG A 82 13.08 6.88 14.29
CA ARG A 82 14.19 6.72 13.35
C ARG A 82 13.96 7.53 12.08
N MET A 83 12.74 7.49 11.53
CA MET A 83 12.41 8.13 10.27
C MET A 83 12.42 9.66 10.35
N PHE A 84 12.13 10.23 11.51
CA PHE A 84 12.15 11.68 11.73
C PHE A 84 13.52 12.24 12.10
N ARG A 85 14.57 11.41 12.13
CA ARG A 85 15.92 11.90 12.35
C ARG A 85 16.42 12.70 11.15
N PRO A 86 17.16 13.80 11.36
CA PRO A 86 17.74 14.60 10.27
C PRO A 86 18.72 13.82 9.38
N ASP A 87 19.35 12.79 9.95
CA ASP A 87 20.31 11.90 9.29
C ASP A 87 19.67 10.59 8.81
N PHE A 88 18.34 10.53 8.66
CA PHE A 88 17.64 9.33 8.24
C PHE A 88 18.04 8.90 6.84
N ILE A 89 18.49 7.65 6.72
CA ILE A 89 18.73 6.96 5.47
C ILE A 89 17.87 5.69 5.47
N PRO A 90 17.02 5.47 4.45
CA PRO A 90 16.22 4.27 4.34
C PRO A 90 17.07 3.00 4.31
N THR A 91 16.65 1.98 5.02
CA THR A 91 17.19 0.63 4.93
C THR A 91 16.49 -0.17 3.84
N ASP A 92 17.03 -1.33 3.46
CA ASP A 92 16.37 -2.24 2.51
C ASP A 92 14.97 -2.65 3.02
N ALA A 93 14.79 -2.83 4.33
CA ALA A 93 13.49 -3.11 4.91
C ALA A 93 12.49 -1.96 4.70
N ASP A 94 12.92 -0.70 4.86
CA ASP A 94 12.06 0.45 4.58
C ASP A 94 11.62 0.49 3.11
N ILE A 95 12.53 0.14 2.20
CA ILE A 95 12.25 0.11 0.75
C ILE A 95 11.22 -0.98 0.44
N ILE A 96 11.38 -2.17 1.03
CA ILE A 96 10.46 -3.31 0.82
C ILE A 96 9.05 -2.97 1.33
N HIS A 97 8.92 -2.38 2.51
CA HIS A 97 7.63 -1.97 3.07
C HIS A 97 7.05 -0.71 2.41
N CYS A 98 7.86 0.03 1.63
CA CYS A 98 7.40 1.23 0.95
C CYS A 98 6.61 0.87 -0.30
N ARG A 99 5.28 0.92 -0.23
CA ARG A 99 4.44 0.71 -1.39
C ARG A 99 4.56 1.88 -2.36
N ILE A 100 5.21 1.64 -3.50
CA ILE A 100 5.24 2.56 -4.64
C ILE A 100 4.27 2.06 -5.70
N LYS A 101 3.42 2.96 -6.19
CA LYS A 101 2.50 2.63 -7.28
C LYS A 101 3.29 2.41 -8.57
N THR A 102 3.16 1.22 -9.16
CA THR A 102 3.69 0.95 -10.49
C THR A 102 2.87 1.70 -11.54
N THR A 103 3.52 2.55 -12.31
CA THR A 103 2.91 3.29 -13.42
C THR A 103 3.55 2.88 -14.73
N GLY A 104 2.72 2.58 -15.75
CA GLY A 104 3.25 2.15 -17.05
C GLY A 104 3.67 0.69 -17.06
N ILE A 105 4.71 0.42 -17.85
CA ILE A 105 5.31 -0.90 -18.04
C ILE A 105 6.80 -0.75 -17.75
N VAL A 106 7.32 -1.54 -16.84
CA VAL A 106 8.74 -1.57 -16.49
C VAL A 106 9.35 -2.87 -17.00
N GLU A 107 10.32 -2.77 -17.89
CA GLU A 107 11.04 -3.94 -18.41
C GLU A 107 12.34 -4.14 -17.65
N THR A 108 12.53 -5.35 -17.10
CA THR A 108 13.78 -5.79 -16.49
C THR A 108 14.33 -7.00 -17.24
N LYS A 109 15.59 -6.93 -17.62
CA LYS A 109 16.30 -8.04 -18.27
C LYS A 109 17.29 -8.65 -17.30
N PHE A 110 17.27 -9.97 -17.21
CA PHE A 110 18.30 -10.72 -16.49
C PHE A 110 18.70 -11.97 -17.24
N ARG A 111 19.93 -12.40 -17.03
CA ARG A 111 20.51 -13.56 -17.71
C ARG A 111 20.74 -14.69 -16.71
N ASN A 112 20.29 -15.87 -17.08
CA ASN A 112 20.59 -17.10 -16.35
C ASN A 112 21.16 -18.14 -17.33
N GLY A 113 22.45 -18.41 -17.22
CA GLY A 113 23.18 -19.24 -18.19
C GLY A 113 23.13 -18.63 -19.59
N THR A 114 22.63 -19.38 -20.57
CA THR A 114 22.49 -18.96 -21.98
C THR A 114 21.15 -18.27 -22.25
N VAL A 115 20.21 -18.29 -21.31
CA VAL A 115 18.87 -17.74 -21.49
C VAL A 115 18.81 -16.32 -20.95
N THR A 116 18.24 -15.42 -21.74
CA THR A 116 17.91 -14.04 -21.29
C THR A 116 16.41 -13.95 -21.05
N TYR A 117 16.05 -13.61 -19.82
CA TYR A 117 14.67 -13.36 -19.42
C TYR A 117 14.36 -11.87 -19.56
N ARG A 118 13.19 -11.58 -20.12
CA ARG A 118 12.60 -10.23 -20.15
C ARG A 118 11.35 -10.28 -19.28
N MET A 119 11.42 -9.65 -18.14
CA MET A 119 10.29 -9.53 -17.21
C MET A 119 9.64 -8.15 -17.42
N LEU A 120 8.33 -8.15 -17.63
CA LEU A 120 7.53 -6.94 -17.76
C LEU A 120 6.67 -6.80 -16.51
N ASP A 121 6.99 -5.81 -15.68
CA ASP A 121 6.14 -5.42 -14.54
C ASP A 121 5.14 -4.36 -14.99
N VAL A 122 3.87 -4.57 -14.71
CA VAL A 122 2.76 -3.72 -15.15
C VAL A 122 1.92 -3.27 -13.96
N GLY A 123 1.49 -2.01 -13.99
CA GLY A 123 0.63 -1.47 -12.93
C GLY A 123 -0.69 -2.22 -12.81
N GLY A 124 -1.03 -2.70 -11.60
CA GLY A 124 -2.23 -3.49 -11.31
C GLY A 124 -3.51 -2.67 -11.16
N GLN A 125 -3.43 -1.36 -10.93
CA GLN A 125 -4.61 -0.52 -10.74
C GLN A 125 -5.48 -0.45 -12.00
N ARG A 126 -6.79 -0.26 -11.81
CA ARG A 126 -7.79 -0.23 -12.89
C ARG A 126 -7.42 0.72 -14.04
N SER A 127 -6.87 1.89 -13.71
CA SER A 127 -6.41 2.87 -14.71
C SER A 127 -5.22 2.39 -15.55
N GLU A 128 -4.38 1.48 -15.02
CA GLU A 128 -3.20 0.96 -15.69
C GLU A 128 -3.50 -0.27 -16.57
N ARG A 129 -4.58 -1.00 -16.30
CA ARG A 129 -4.91 -2.28 -16.99
C ARG A 129 -5.06 -2.15 -18.50
N LYS A 130 -5.44 -0.99 -19.00
CA LYS A 130 -5.52 -0.73 -20.45
C LYS A 130 -4.18 -0.91 -21.17
N LYS A 131 -3.07 -0.74 -20.43
CA LYS A 131 -1.71 -0.89 -20.95
C LYS A 131 -1.29 -2.36 -21.09
N TRP A 132 -1.98 -3.28 -20.41
CA TRP A 132 -1.63 -4.71 -20.40
C TRP A 132 -1.72 -5.34 -21.79
N ILE A 133 -2.63 -4.87 -22.63
CA ILE A 133 -2.83 -5.43 -23.97
C ILE A 133 -1.53 -5.41 -24.80
N HIS A 134 -0.69 -4.40 -24.56
CA HIS A 134 0.59 -4.28 -25.26
C HIS A 134 1.68 -5.23 -24.74
N CYS A 135 1.42 -5.91 -23.63
CA CYS A 135 2.37 -6.82 -22.99
C CYS A 135 2.06 -8.29 -23.31
N PHE A 136 0.86 -8.61 -23.81
CA PHE A 136 0.45 -10.01 -23.99
C PHE A 136 0.96 -10.64 -25.29
N ASP A 137 1.42 -9.84 -26.24
CA ASP A 137 1.94 -10.37 -27.49
C ASP A 137 3.30 -11.02 -27.28
N ASN A 138 3.40 -12.30 -27.67
CA ASN A 138 4.65 -13.09 -27.64
C ASN A 138 5.27 -13.27 -26.23
N VAL A 139 4.44 -13.33 -25.18
CA VAL A 139 4.93 -13.72 -23.85
C VAL A 139 4.93 -15.23 -23.69
N ALA A 140 6.00 -15.77 -23.10
CA ALA A 140 6.14 -17.18 -22.83
C ALA A 140 5.29 -17.63 -21.61
N ALA A 141 5.11 -16.74 -20.63
CA ALA A 141 4.33 -17.00 -19.41
C ALA A 141 3.84 -15.70 -18.80
N ILE A 142 2.76 -15.77 -18.02
CA ILE A 142 2.30 -14.69 -17.16
C ILE A 142 2.48 -15.13 -15.72
N LEU A 143 3.16 -14.29 -14.92
CA LEU A 143 3.28 -14.44 -13.49
C LEU A 143 2.25 -13.53 -12.82
N PHE A 144 1.32 -14.14 -12.11
CA PHE A 144 0.30 -13.41 -11.36
C PHE A 144 0.63 -13.49 -9.87
N VAL A 145 0.97 -12.35 -9.26
CA VAL A 145 1.37 -12.25 -7.86
C VAL A 145 0.18 -11.76 -7.03
N VAL A 146 -0.15 -12.47 -5.98
CA VAL A 146 -1.31 -12.20 -5.11
C VAL A 146 -0.87 -12.17 -3.66
N ALA A 147 -1.20 -11.10 -2.95
CA ALA A 147 -1.11 -11.07 -1.50
C ALA A 147 -2.28 -11.85 -0.89
N LEU A 148 -2.00 -12.96 -0.21
CA LEU A 148 -3.04 -13.77 0.43
C LEU A 148 -3.76 -13.00 1.55
N SER A 149 -3.07 -12.10 2.25
CA SER A 149 -3.66 -11.18 3.23
C SER A 149 -4.79 -10.31 2.67
N GLY A 150 -4.83 -10.10 1.35
CA GLY A 150 -5.88 -9.32 0.68
C GLY A 150 -7.22 -10.04 0.51
N TYR A 151 -7.40 -11.28 1.00
CA TYR A 151 -8.60 -12.09 0.75
C TYR A 151 -9.89 -11.46 1.28
N ASP A 152 -9.83 -10.70 2.36
CA ASP A 152 -10.94 -9.98 2.99
C ASP A 152 -10.84 -8.45 2.84
N CYS A 153 -9.80 -7.95 2.16
CA CYS A 153 -9.55 -6.54 1.97
C CYS A 153 -10.26 -5.97 0.74
N CYS A 154 -10.69 -4.71 0.84
CA CYS A 154 -11.25 -3.98 -0.29
C CYS A 154 -10.16 -3.36 -1.16
N LEU A 155 -10.49 -3.07 -2.42
CA LEU A 155 -9.60 -2.30 -3.31
C LEU A 155 -9.54 -0.83 -2.90
N VAL A 156 -8.37 -0.22 -3.05
CA VAL A 156 -8.19 1.23 -2.80
C VAL A 156 -9.06 2.07 -3.75
N GLU A 157 -9.20 1.63 -5.01
CA GLU A 157 -9.99 2.31 -6.02
C GLU A 157 -11.49 1.96 -6.01
N ASP A 158 -11.88 0.89 -5.30
CA ASP A 158 -13.28 0.43 -5.23
C ASP A 158 -13.54 -0.35 -3.92
N LYS A 159 -14.08 0.34 -2.93
CA LYS A 159 -14.38 -0.24 -1.61
C LYS A 159 -15.42 -1.39 -1.61
N TYR A 160 -16.14 -1.57 -2.70
CA TYR A 160 -17.11 -2.66 -2.85
C TYR A 160 -16.53 -3.89 -3.55
N SER A 161 -15.32 -3.78 -4.07
CA SER A 161 -14.62 -4.88 -4.72
C SER A 161 -13.51 -5.42 -3.81
N ASN A 162 -13.47 -6.75 -3.69
CA ASN A 162 -12.44 -7.45 -2.93
C ASN A 162 -11.14 -7.54 -3.76
N GLN A 163 -9.97 -7.45 -3.10
CA GLN A 163 -8.68 -7.48 -3.77
C GLN A 163 -8.44 -8.80 -4.52
N VAL A 164 -8.90 -9.92 -3.99
CA VAL A 164 -8.72 -11.26 -4.56
C VAL A 164 -9.78 -11.60 -5.63
N ARG A 165 -10.94 -10.95 -5.62
CA ARG A 165 -12.02 -11.21 -6.61
C ARG A 165 -11.58 -11.00 -8.06
N LEU A 166 -10.57 -10.17 -8.28
CA LEU A 166 -9.95 -9.98 -9.60
C LEU A 166 -9.34 -11.28 -10.15
N ILE A 167 -8.90 -12.18 -9.29
CA ILE A 167 -8.29 -13.48 -9.66
C ILE A 167 -9.29 -14.32 -10.46
N ASN A 168 -10.54 -14.37 -10.03
CA ASN A 168 -11.58 -15.16 -10.70
C ASN A 168 -11.81 -14.67 -12.14
N TYR A 169 -11.73 -13.35 -12.34
CA TYR A 169 -11.90 -12.76 -13.68
C TYR A 169 -10.74 -13.08 -14.63
N LEU A 170 -9.51 -13.16 -14.12
CA LEU A 170 -8.33 -13.53 -14.92
C LEU A 170 -8.23 -15.05 -15.15
N TYR A 171 -8.76 -15.86 -14.23
CA TYR A 171 -8.81 -17.32 -14.37
C TYR A 171 -9.79 -17.77 -15.49
N GLU A 172 -10.80 -16.98 -15.77
CA GLU A 172 -11.72 -17.21 -16.91
C GLU A 172 -11.08 -16.94 -18.26
N LEU A 173 -9.97 -16.22 -18.31
CA LEU A 173 -9.16 -16.06 -19.54
C LEU A 173 -8.33 -17.30 -19.81
N LYS A 174 -8.94 -18.42 -20.11
CA LYS A 174 -8.52 -19.82 -20.21
C LYS A 174 -7.25 -20.15 -21.02
N THR A 175 -6.37 -19.23 -21.34
CA THR A 175 -5.26 -19.44 -22.28
C THR A 175 -3.87 -19.23 -21.66
N LEU A 176 -3.76 -18.98 -20.36
CA LEU A 176 -2.51 -18.55 -19.76
C LEU A 176 -2.12 -19.44 -18.58
N THR A 177 -0.85 -19.85 -18.52
CA THR A 177 -0.29 -20.48 -17.33
C THR A 177 -0.10 -19.40 -16.27
N VAL A 178 -0.91 -19.44 -15.20
CA VAL A 178 -0.86 -18.50 -14.10
C VAL A 178 -0.09 -19.13 -12.95
N TYR A 179 0.97 -18.50 -12.51
CA TYR A 179 1.69 -18.86 -11.28
C TYR A 179 1.22 -17.91 -10.18
N ILE A 180 0.72 -18.48 -9.09
CA ILE A 180 0.34 -17.73 -7.87
C ILE A 180 1.52 -17.84 -6.93
N LEU A 181 2.10 -16.71 -6.55
CA LEU A 181 3.11 -16.60 -5.50
C LEU A 181 2.48 -15.93 -4.29
N ASP A 182 2.74 -16.48 -3.12
CA ASP A 182 2.46 -15.86 -1.84
C ASP A 182 3.56 -14.82 -1.55
N VAL A 183 3.17 -13.59 -1.25
CA VAL A 183 4.08 -12.47 -0.92
C VAL A 183 3.72 -11.92 0.42
#